data_6058a04d9ce71086dc5cf27164b9853c
#
_entry.id   6058a04d9ce71086dc5cf27164b9853c
#
_cell.length_a   1.000
_cell.length_b   1.000
_cell.length_c   1.000
_cell.angle_alpha   90.00
_cell.angle_beta   90.00
_cell.angle_gamma   90.00
#
_symmetry.space_group_name_H-M   'P 1'
#
loop_
_entity.id
_entity.type
_entity.pdbx_description
1 polymer ?
#
loop_
_entity_poly.entity_id
_entity_poly.type
_entity_poly.pdbx_seq_one_letter_code
_entity_poly.pdbx_strand_id
1 'polypeptide(L)'
;AIRARASMCDLGGHTGIVRKQLLLDQQAKDAGISIVPDCGLGPGMGTSLACYGMDLLDEPREVYIWEGGLPQNPRPPFNYLMTFNFEGLVNEYSGMAVFLRGGEIVEVPCIEELEFVDFPPPLGRLEAFTTSGGTSTCPWTFKGKLKVFQNKTLRYPGSFAQLRTMRDLGLFSDKELKINGAKI
;
A
#
# COMPACT_ATOMS: atom_id res chain seq x y z
N ALA A 1 -6.47 -16.10 -16.67
CA ALA A 1 -5.28 -15.87 -17.46
C ALA A 1 -4.74 -17.19 -18.04
N ILE A 2 -4.13 -18.10 -17.27
CA ILE A 2 -3.43 -19.30 -17.76
C ILE A 2 -4.34 -20.20 -18.62
N ARG A 3 -5.52 -20.60 -18.13
CA ARG A 3 -6.48 -21.44 -18.90
C ARG A 3 -6.96 -20.78 -20.19
N ALA A 4 -7.07 -19.46 -20.20
CA ALA A 4 -7.49 -18.69 -21.37
C ALA A 4 -6.34 -18.33 -22.32
N ARG A 5 -5.10 -18.66 -21.96
CA ARG A 5 -3.87 -18.25 -22.66
C ARG A 5 -3.85 -16.74 -22.97
N ALA A 6 -4.26 -15.93 -22.00
CA ALA A 6 -4.31 -14.48 -22.11
C ALA A 6 -3.43 -13.85 -21.04
N SER A 7 -2.54 -12.94 -21.44
CA SER A 7 -1.76 -12.15 -20.52
C SER A 7 -2.68 -11.25 -19.68
N MET A 8 -2.25 -10.91 -18.47
CA MET A 8 -2.99 -10.00 -17.59
C MET A 8 -2.03 -9.14 -16.76
N CYS A 9 -2.54 -7.99 -16.33
CA CYS A 9 -1.99 -7.21 -15.24
C CYS A 9 -3.11 -6.89 -14.25
N ASP A 10 -2.74 -6.59 -13.02
CA ASP A 10 -3.66 -6.10 -12.00
C ASP A 10 -3.06 -4.92 -11.24
N LEU A 11 -3.88 -4.22 -10.46
CA LEU A 11 -3.45 -3.03 -9.72
C LEU A 11 -2.76 -3.36 -8.39
N GLY A 12 -2.78 -4.62 -7.97
CA GLY A 12 -2.13 -5.08 -6.75
C GLY A 12 -2.80 -4.63 -5.46
N GLY A 13 -1.98 -4.39 -4.43
CA GLY A 13 -2.41 -3.91 -3.13
C GLY A 13 -2.60 -5.00 -2.07
N HIS A 14 -2.52 -6.27 -2.44
CA HIS A 14 -2.58 -7.39 -1.49
C HIS A 14 -1.36 -8.31 -1.65
N THR A 15 -0.32 -8.06 -0.88
CA THR A 15 0.98 -8.76 -0.96
C THR A 15 0.86 -10.29 -0.94
N GLY A 16 -0.06 -10.84 -0.13
CA GLY A 16 -0.28 -12.29 -0.07
C GLY A 16 -0.83 -12.89 -1.38
N ILE A 17 -1.67 -12.14 -2.13
CA ILE A 17 -2.16 -12.55 -3.44
C ILE A 17 -1.02 -12.47 -4.46
N VAL A 18 -0.26 -11.38 -4.48
CA VAL A 18 0.88 -11.19 -5.38
C VAL A 18 1.89 -12.33 -5.22
N ARG A 19 2.23 -12.70 -4.00
CA ARG A 19 3.13 -13.83 -3.75
C ARG A 19 2.59 -15.16 -4.30
N LYS A 20 1.28 -15.38 -4.26
CA LYS A 20 0.66 -16.56 -4.90
C LYS A 20 0.71 -16.46 -6.43
N GLN A 21 0.56 -15.28 -7.01
CA GLN A 21 0.70 -15.06 -8.46
C GLN A 21 2.13 -15.37 -8.92
N LEU A 22 3.15 -14.97 -8.17
CA LEU A 22 4.55 -15.28 -8.49
C LEU A 22 4.84 -16.80 -8.52
N LEU A 23 4.12 -17.61 -7.74
CA LEU A 23 4.25 -19.07 -7.78
C LEU A 23 3.71 -19.69 -9.09
N LEU A 24 2.98 -18.93 -9.90
CA LEU A 24 2.45 -19.37 -11.18
C LEU A 24 3.40 -19.11 -12.36
N ASP A 25 4.62 -18.62 -12.11
CA ASP A 25 5.57 -18.20 -13.14
C ASP A 25 5.82 -19.29 -14.19
N GLN A 26 6.12 -20.53 -13.77
CA GLN A 26 6.35 -21.62 -14.72
C GLN A 26 5.10 -21.93 -15.55
N GLN A 27 3.91 -21.95 -14.93
CA GLN A 27 2.66 -22.22 -15.64
C GLN A 27 2.34 -21.09 -16.65
N ALA A 28 2.67 -19.85 -16.34
CA ALA A 28 2.51 -18.73 -17.25
C ALA A 28 3.46 -18.85 -18.45
N LYS A 29 4.73 -19.20 -18.20
CA LYS A 29 5.73 -19.47 -19.24
C LYS A 29 5.28 -20.61 -20.18
N ASP A 30 4.82 -21.72 -19.64
CA ASP A 30 4.33 -22.88 -20.41
C ASP A 30 3.11 -22.52 -21.26
N ALA A 31 2.27 -21.59 -20.78
CA ALA A 31 1.12 -21.08 -21.51
C ALA A 31 1.46 -19.99 -22.53
N GLY A 32 2.71 -19.49 -22.55
CA GLY A 32 3.18 -18.41 -23.42
C GLY A 32 2.57 -17.06 -23.11
N ILE A 33 2.29 -16.77 -21.82
CA ILE A 33 1.66 -15.53 -21.36
C ILE A 33 2.49 -14.82 -20.30
N SER A 34 2.17 -13.55 -20.04
CA SER A 34 2.70 -12.76 -18.94
C SER A 34 1.61 -12.45 -17.91
N ILE A 35 1.96 -12.56 -16.63
CA ILE A 35 1.15 -12.10 -15.50
C ILE A 35 1.98 -11.04 -14.77
N VAL A 36 1.49 -9.78 -14.76
CA VAL A 36 2.20 -8.65 -14.16
C VAL A 36 1.32 -8.07 -13.04
N PRO A 37 1.58 -8.44 -11.79
CA PRO A 37 0.88 -7.83 -10.65
C PRO A 37 1.41 -6.43 -10.35
N ASP A 38 0.70 -5.71 -9.47
CA ASP A 38 1.16 -4.44 -8.89
C ASP A 38 1.38 -3.31 -9.92
N CYS A 39 0.46 -3.15 -10.86
CA CYS A 39 0.47 -2.08 -11.84
C CYS A 39 -0.39 -0.87 -11.42
N GLY A 40 -0.56 -0.65 -10.11
CA GLY A 40 -1.34 0.45 -9.54
C GLY A 40 -0.52 1.73 -9.29
N LEU A 41 -1.01 2.57 -8.38
CA LEU A 41 -0.27 3.73 -7.85
C LEU A 41 0.74 3.27 -6.80
N GLY A 42 0.24 2.67 -5.75
CA GLY A 42 0.98 2.02 -4.66
C GLY A 42 0.29 0.71 -4.27
N PRO A 43 0.84 -0.42 -4.71
CA PRO A 43 2.09 -0.63 -5.46
C PRO A 43 1.95 -0.40 -6.98
N GLY A 44 3.05 -0.02 -7.62
CA GLY A 44 3.17 0.13 -9.08
C GLY A 44 3.94 1.38 -9.48
N MET A 45 3.27 2.50 -9.72
CA MET A 45 3.93 3.74 -10.13
C MET A 45 4.93 4.24 -9.09
N GLY A 46 4.58 4.22 -7.80
CA GLY A 46 5.47 4.63 -6.70
C GLY A 46 6.74 3.79 -6.66
N THR A 47 6.62 2.47 -6.79
CA THR A 47 7.78 1.55 -6.82
C THR A 47 8.61 1.72 -8.08
N SER A 48 7.99 1.96 -9.24
CA SER A 48 8.70 2.21 -10.51
C SER A 48 9.50 3.52 -10.46
N LEU A 49 8.92 4.59 -9.91
CA LEU A 49 9.62 5.85 -9.69
C LEU A 49 10.77 5.71 -8.69
N ALA A 50 10.59 4.91 -7.64
CA ALA A 50 11.66 4.61 -6.70
C ALA A 50 12.83 3.88 -7.39
N CYS A 51 12.54 2.85 -8.21
CA CYS A 51 13.58 2.16 -8.98
C CYS A 51 14.31 3.11 -9.92
N TYR A 52 13.57 3.95 -10.66
CA TYR A 52 14.16 4.96 -11.53
C TYR A 52 15.04 5.95 -10.74
N GLY A 53 14.58 6.41 -9.58
CA GLY A 53 15.38 7.28 -8.70
C GLY A 53 16.65 6.61 -8.20
N MET A 54 16.60 5.32 -7.88
CA MET A 54 17.77 4.55 -7.48
C MET A 54 18.80 4.42 -8.62
N ASP A 55 18.34 4.24 -9.86
CA ASP A 55 19.23 4.14 -11.04
C ASP A 55 19.98 5.45 -11.35
N LEU A 56 19.53 6.57 -10.80
CA LEU A 56 20.20 7.87 -10.93
C LEU A 56 21.25 8.13 -9.84
N LEU A 57 21.39 7.22 -8.87
CA LEU A 57 22.30 7.34 -7.73
C LEU A 57 23.41 6.30 -7.82
N ASP A 58 24.64 6.69 -7.46
CA ASP A 58 25.78 5.77 -7.43
C ASP A 58 25.60 4.67 -6.37
N GLU A 59 25.03 5.01 -5.23
CA GLU A 59 24.86 4.09 -4.10
C GLU A 59 23.53 4.34 -3.36
N PRO A 60 22.39 3.91 -3.90
CA PRO A 60 21.10 4.03 -3.20
C PRO A 60 21.10 3.16 -1.93
N ARG A 61 20.70 3.71 -0.80
CA ARG A 61 20.69 3.02 0.49
C ARG A 61 19.31 2.91 1.13
N GLU A 62 18.48 3.93 0.92
CA GLU A 62 17.19 4.06 1.57
C GLU A 62 16.15 4.59 0.60
N VAL A 63 14.96 4.00 0.63
CA VAL A 63 13.81 4.42 -0.17
C VAL A 63 12.61 4.67 0.76
N TYR A 64 12.08 5.88 0.69
CA TYR A 64 10.87 6.31 1.36
C TYR A 64 9.86 6.77 0.32
N ILE A 65 8.69 6.18 0.32
CA ILE A 65 7.62 6.52 -0.61
C ILE A 65 6.48 7.14 0.20
N TRP A 66 6.05 8.34 -0.18
CA TRP A 66 4.83 8.96 0.30
C TRP A 66 3.86 9.09 -0.87
N GLU A 67 2.72 8.44 -0.74
CA GLU A 67 1.72 8.42 -1.81
C GLU A 67 0.30 8.50 -1.24
N GLY A 68 -0.65 9.01 -2.02
CA GLY A 68 -2.02 9.08 -1.57
C GLY A 68 -2.97 9.66 -2.61
N GLY A 69 -4.19 9.13 -2.61
CA GLY A 69 -5.30 9.74 -3.34
C GLY A 69 -5.94 10.85 -2.49
N LEU A 70 -5.84 12.09 -2.94
CA LEU A 70 -6.33 13.27 -2.22
C LEU A 70 -7.34 14.02 -3.10
N PRO A 71 -8.57 14.28 -2.64
CA PRO A 71 -9.50 15.11 -3.39
C PRO A 71 -8.99 16.56 -3.46
N GLN A 72 -9.10 17.17 -4.63
CA GLN A 72 -8.73 18.58 -4.82
C GLN A 72 -9.62 19.54 -3.99
N ASN A 73 -10.85 19.13 -3.70
CA ASN A 73 -11.81 19.86 -2.87
C ASN A 73 -12.24 18.98 -1.70
N PRO A 74 -11.42 18.86 -0.63
CA PRO A 74 -11.72 18.02 0.51
C PRO A 74 -13.00 18.50 1.23
N ARG A 75 -13.83 17.54 1.66
CA ARG A 75 -15.07 17.83 2.38
C ARG A 75 -15.09 17.11 3.73
N PRO A 76 -15.37 17.85 4.81
CA PRO A 76 -15.55 17.24 6.12
C PRO A 76 -16.69 16.20 6.13
N PRO A 77 -16.67 15.21 7.03
CA PRO A 77 -15.71 15.07 8.14
C PRO A 77 -14.40 14.39 7.74
N PHE A 78 -14.35 13.59 6.67
CA PHE A 78 -13.20 12.74 6.37
C PHE A 78 -12.16 13.39 5.46
N ASN A 79 -12.53 14.46 4.73
CA ASN A 79 -11.65 15.07 3.71
C ASN A 79 -11.07 14.05 2.72
N TYR A 80 -11.79 12.96 2.50
CA TYR A 80 -11.41 11.84 1.67
C TYR A 80 -12.54 11.49 0.69
N LEU A 81 -12.17 11.08 -0.49
CA LEU A 81 -13.07 10.51 -1.49
C LEU A 81 -12.53 9.12 -1.88
N MET A 82 -13.34 8.10 -1.67
CA MET A 82 -13.01 6.76 -2.10
C MET A 82 -13.10 6.67 -3.63
N THR A 83 -11.97 6.35 -4.26
CA THR A 83 -11.84 6.29 -5.72
C THR A 83 -11.58 4.88 -6.25
N PHE A 84 -11.51 3.90 -5.36
CA PHE A 84 -11.25 2.50 -5.70
C PHE A 84 -12.13 1.56 -4.83
N ASN A 85 -11.95 0.25 -4.97
CA ASN A 85 -12.76 -0.76 -4.30
C ASN A 85 -12.69 -0.63 -2.77
N PHE A 86 -13.84 -0.74 -2.11
CA PHE A 86 -13.94 -0.66 -0.65
C PHE A 86 -13.13 -1.75 0.08
N GLU A 87 -13.16 -2.98 -0.41
CA GLU A 87 -12.37 -4.09 0.14
C GLU A 87 -10.87 -3.81 0.05
N GLY A 88 -10.42 -3.16 -1.04
CA GLY A 88 -9.05 -2.69 -1.19
C GLY A 88 -8.69 -1.65 -0.14
N LEU A 89 -9.60 -0.71 0.16
CA LEU A 89 -9.41 0.29 1.20
C LEU A 89 -9.33 -0.34 2.61
N VAL A 90 -10.21 -1.29 2.91
CA VAL A 90 -10.16 -2.03 4.19
C VAL A 90 -8.84 -2.80 4.31
N ASN A 91 -8.38 -3.44 3.22
CA ASN A 91 -7.09 -4.12 3.20
C ASN A 91 -5.92 -3.16 3.44
N GLU A 92 -5.95 -1.95 2.83
CA GLU A 92 -4.93 -0.91 3.04
C GLU A 92 -4.79 -0.54 4.53
N TYR A 93 -5.90 -0.47 5.27
CA TYR A 93 -5.94 -0.02 6.67
C TYR A 93 -5.90 -1.16 7.69
N SER A 94 -5.86 -2.41 7.25
CA SER A 94 -5.93 -3.58 8.12
C SER A 94 -4.62 -4.34 8.21
N GLY A 95 -4.41 -5.03 9.32
CA GLY A 95 -3.29 -5.95 9.51
C GLY A 95 -1.94 -5.26 9.63
N MET A 96 -0.94 -5.81 8.94
CA MET A 96 0.45 -5.40 9.03
C MET A 96 0.97 -4.93 7.68
N ALA A 97 1.64 -3.79 7.66
CA ALA A 97 2.50 -3.37 6.57
C ALA A 97 3.83 -4.13 6.65
N VAL A 98 4.41 -4.48 5.50
CA VAL A 98 5.70 -5.15 5.44
C VAL A 98 6.72 -4.21 4.82
N PHE A 99 7.80 -3.93 5.54
CA PHE A 99 8.86 -3.01 5.12
C PHE A 99 10.23 -3.68 5.18
N LEU A 100 11.20 -3.05 4.55
CA LEU A 100 12.61 -3.32 4.77
C LEU A 100 13.17 -2.22 5.68
N ARG A 101 13.69 -2.57 6.85
CA ARG A 101 14.30 -1.62 7.80
C ARG A 101 15.57 -2.21 8.41
N GLY A 102 16.64 -1.43 8.40
CA GLY A 102 17.95 -1.92 8.83
C GLY A 102 18.47 -3.09 8.01
N GLY A 103 17.99 -3.27 6.76
CA GLY A 103 18.30 -4.41 5.91
C GLY A 103 17.47 -5.67 6.18
N GLU A 104 16.56 -5.63 7.16
CA GLU A 104 15.70 -6.77 7.52
C GLU A 104 14.23 -6.50 7.21
N ILE A 105 13.50 -7.57 6.91
CA ILE A 105 12.04 -7.51 6.68
C ILE A 105 11.35 -7.38 8.04
N VAL A 106 10.55 -6.34 8.21
CA VAL A 106 9.80 -6.06 9.42
C VAL A 106 8.31 -5.91 9.12
N GLU A 107 7.49 -6.28 10.09
CA GLU A 107 6.05 -6.05 10.06
C GLU A 107 5.69 -4.92 11.02
N VAL A 108 4.87 -3.99 10.55
CA VAL A 108 4.44 -2.80 11.29
C VAL A 108 2.92 -2.72 11.23
N PRO A 109 2.22 -2.49 12.34
CA PRO A 109 0.76 -2.33 12.31
C PRO A 109 0.34 -1.19 11.37
N CYS A 110 -0.78 -1.38 10.66
CA CYS A 110 -1.39 -0.32 9.87
C CYS A 110 -1.97 0.78 10.77
N ILE A 111 -2.04 2.00 10.25
CA ILE A 111 -2.52 3.22 10.95
C ILE A 111 -1.70 3.47 12.22
N GLU A 112 -0.40 3.41 12.09
CA GLU A 112 0.58 3.75 13.12
C GLU A 112 1.66 4.68 12.52
N GLU A 113 2.62 5.07 13.33
CA GLU A 113 3.80 5.86 12.94
C GLU A 113 3.44 7.16 12.19
N LEU A 114 2.47 7.90 12.72
CA LEU A 114 2.08 9.21 12.18
C LEU A 114 3.29 10.14 12.09
N GLU A 115 3.45 10.75 10.93
CA GLU A 115 4.33 11.88 10.71
C GLU A 115 3.63 12.96 9.88
N PHE A 116 4.14 14.18 9.93
CA PHE A 116 3.64 15.27 9.11
C PHE A 116 4.66 15.60 8.02
N VAL A 117 4.17 15.71 6.79
CA VAL A 117 4.98 16.04 5.63
C VAL A 117 4.45 17.32 5.02
N ASP A 118 5.32 18.30 4.84
CA ASP A 118 4.97 19.60 4.26
C ASP A 118 5.25 19.59 2.76
N PHE A 119 4.21 19.82 1.96
CA PHE A 119 4.27 19.93 0.51
C PHE A 119 4.04 21.37 0.07
N PRO A 120 4.53 21.75 -1.12
CA PRO A 120 4.17 23.04 -1.72
C PRO A 120 2.66 23.17 -1.92
N PRO A 121 2.12 24.43 -1.98
CA PRO A 121 0.75 24.64 -2.41
C PRO A 121 0.46 23.96 -3.75
N PRO A 122 -0.75 23.40 -3.95
CA PRO A 122 -1.95 23.53 -3.11
C PRO A 122 -2.07 22.45 -2.00
N LEU A 123 -1.15 21.53 -1.86
CA LEU A 123 -1.25 20.40 -0.92
C LEU A 123 -1.06 20.81 0.53
N GLY A 124 -0.02 21.61 0.82
CA GLY A 124 0.31 22.02 2.17
C GLY A 124 0.75 20.86 3.07
N ARG A 125 0.41 20.94 4.35
CA ARG A 125 0.77 19.93 5.34
C ARG A 125 -0.16 18.74 5.30
N LEU A 126 0.39 17.53 5.19
CA LEU A 126 -0.33 16.26 5.15
C LEU A 126 0.10 15.34 6.30
N GLU A 127 -0.78 14.42 6.67
CA GLU A 127 -0.48 13.28 7.52
C GLU A 127 0.04 12.12 6.67
N ALA A 128 1.11 11.47 7.13
CA ALA A 128 1.63 10.24 6.55
C ALA A 128 1.68 9.16 7.63
N PHE A 129 1.18 7.97 7.33
CA PHE A 129 1.14 6.85 8.27
C PHE A 129 1.17 5.50 7.56
N THR A 130 1.45 4.45 8.33
CA THR A 130 1.65 3.10 7.80
C THR A 130 0.36 2.49 7.27
N THR A 131 0.44 1.87 6.09
CA THR A 131 -0.64 1.10 5.44
C THR A 131 -0.08 -0.13 4.77
N SER A 132 -0.91 -1.17 4.61
CA SER A 132 -0.49 -2.42 3.99
C SER A 132 -0.48 -2.34 2.46
N GLY A 133 0.26 -3.24 1.82
CA GLY A 133 0.24 -3.49 0.38
C GLY A 133 1.14 -2.60 -0.47
N GLY A 134 1.36 -1.34 -0.10
CA GLY A 134 2.02 -0.35 -0.97
C GLY A 134 3.47 -0.67 -1.38
N THR A 135 4.23 -1.36 -0.54
CA THR A 135 5.58 -1.83 -0.88
C THR A 135 5.60 -3.12 -1.68
N SER A 136 4.49 -3.86 -1.68
CA SER A 136 4.35 -5.18 -2.29
C SER A 136 5.55 -6.11 -2.03
N THR A 137 6.22 -6.60 -3.07
CA THR A 137 7.36 -7.52 -2.98
C THR A 137 8.72 -6.84 -2.83
N CYS A 138 8.78 -5.50 -2.84
CA CYS A 138 10.03 -4.74 -2.77
C CYS A 138 10.89 -5.05 -1.54
N PRO A 139 10.32 -5.27 -0.31
CA PRO A 139 11.13 -5.65 0.84
C PRO A 139 11.99 -6.90 0.60
N TRP A 140 11.44 -7.89 -0.11
CA TRP A 140 12.20 -9.12 -0.45
C TRP A 140 13.15 -8.91 -1.63
N THR A 141 12.72 -8.15 -2.64
CA THR A 141 13.53 -7.86 -3.84
C THR A 141 14.80 -7.07 -3.50
N PHE A 142 14.71 -6.15 -2.54
CA PHE A 142 15.80 -5.26 -2.17
C PHE A 142 16.51 -5.65 -0.87
N LYS A 143 16.11 -6.75 -0.21
CA LYS A 143 16.86 -7.30 0.92
C LYS A 143 18.32 -7.59 0.49
N GLY A 144 19.26 -7.11 1.31
CA GLY A 144 20.70 -7.20 1.01
C GLY A 144 21.24 -6.15 0.03
N LYS A 145 20.37 -5.28 -0.52
CA LYS A 145 20.76 -4.15 -1.39
C LYS A 145 20.49 -2.81 -0.72
N LEU A 146 19.35 -2.68 -0.05
CA LEU A 146 18.96 -1.46 0.64
C LEU A 146 18.91 -1.68 2.15
N LYS A 147 19.06 -0.59 2.90
CA LYS A 147 18.79 -0.57 4.35
C LYS A 147 17.31 -0.34 4.66
N VAL A 148 16.65 0.49 3.86
CA VAL A 148 15.25 0.83 4.04
C VAL A 148 14.53 0.79 2.70
N PHE A 149 13.34 0.18 2.70
CA PHE A 149 12.32 0.35 1.67
C PHE A 149 10.95 0.34 2.36
N GLN A 150 10.32 1.49 2.42
CA GLN A 150 9.01 1.64 3.06
C GLN A 150 8.14 2.64 2.33
N ASN A 151 6.82 2.51 2.53
CA ASN A 151 5.87 3.52 2.10
C ASN A 151 4.96 3.95 3.25
N LYS A 152 4.40 5.15 3.14
CA LYS A 152 3.31 5.64 3.97
C LYS A 152 2.26 6.30 3.10
N THR A 153 0.99 6.10 3.46
CA THR A 153 -0.11 6.78 2.77
C THR A 153 -0.23 8.22 3.24
N LEU A 154 -0.55 9.12 2.31
CA LEU A 154 -0.78 10.54 2.58
C LEU A 154 -2.28 10.81 2.70
N ARG A 155 -2.67 11.56 3.72
CA ARG A 155 -4.04 12.03 3.93
C ARG A 155 -4.04 13.47 4.45
N TYR A 156 -5.16 14.17 4.32
CA TYR A 156 -5.36 15.46 4.94
C TYR A 156 -5.35 15.35 6.47
N PRO A 157 -4.94 16.41 7.20
CA PRO A 157 -4.89 16.43 8.65
C PRO A 157 -6.22 16.03 9.31
N GLY A 158 -6.13 15.20 10.35
CA GLY A 158 -7.27 14.62 11.07
C GLY A 158 -7.67 13.22 10.61
N SER A 159 -7.23 12.78 9.44
CA SER A 159 -7.57 11.46 8.88
C SER A 159 -7.00 10.31 9.72
N PHE A 160 -5.78 10.45 10.21
CA PHE A 160 -5.15 9.43 11.06
C PHE A 160 -5.98 9.10 12.29
N ALA A 161 -6.40 10.13 13.04
CA ALA A 161 -7.19 9.93 14.25
C ALA A 161 -8.56 9.29 13.96
N GLN A 162 -9.22 9.70 12.87
CA GLN A 162 -10.50 9.15 12.46
C GLN A 162 -10.37 7.67 12.07
N LEU A 163 -9.41 7.34 11.22
CA LEU A 163 -9.19 5.97 10.75
C LEU A 163 -8.73 5.05 11.90
N ARG A 164 -7.87 5.56 12.79
CA ARG A 164 -7.46 4.81 13.98
C ARG A 164 -8.63 4.50 14.89
N THR A 165 -9.53 5.46 15.12
CA THR A 165 -10.76 5.24 15.88
C THR A 165 -11.63 4.17 15.22
N MET A 166 -11.81 4.20 13.91
CA MET A 166 -12.58 3.18 13.18
C MET A 166 -11.95 1.78 13.32
N ARG A 167 -10.61 1.69 13.18
CA ARG A 167 -9.89 0.44 13.39
C ARG A 167 -10.10 -0.10 14.81
N ASP A 168 -9.91 0.75 15.81
CA ASP A 168 -10.00 0.38 17.23
C ASP A 168 -11.41 -0.02 17.65
N LEU A 169 -12.43 0.51 16.96
CA LEU A 169 -13.83 0.06 17.06
C LEU A 169 -14.12 -1.24 16.28
N GLY A 170 -13.15 -1.76 15.52
CA GLY A 170 -13.30 -3.00 14.75
C GLY A 170 -14.05 -2.85 13.42
N LEU A 171 -14.26 -1.61 12.94
CA LEU A 171 -15.03 -1.35 11.70
C LEU A 171 -14.30 -1.82 10.42
N PHE A 172 -13.02 -2.18 10.50
CA PHE A 172 -12.24 -2.79 9.41
C PHE A 172 -12.09 -4.31 9.57
N SER A 173 -12.90 -4.94 10.44
CA SER A 173 -12.84 -6.37 10.71
C SER A 173 -13.95 -7.11 9.99
N ASP A 174 -13.66 -8.31 9.48
CA ASP A 174 -14.67 -9.24 8.94
C ASP A 174 -15.51 -9.92 10.04
N LYS A 175 -15.25 -9.61 11.31
CA LYS A 175 -16.01 -10.18 12.43
C LYS A 175 -17.29 -9.40 12.63
N GLU A 176 -18.40 -10.12 12.83
CA GLU A 176 -19.68 -9.52 13.19
C GLU A 176 -19.53 -8.62 14.45
N LEU A 177 -19.91 -7.37 14.32
CA LEU A 177 -20.00 -6.44 15.44
C LEU A 177 -21.42 -6.54 16.04
N LYS A 178 -21.50 -6.57 17.37
CA LYS A 178 -22.77 -6.47 18.09
C LYS A 178 -22.92 -5.07 18.66
N ILE A 179 -23.84 -4.29 18.12
CA ILE A 179 -24.19 -2.96 18.61
C ILE A 179 -25.64 -3.00 19.14
N ASN A 180 -25.81 -2.74 20.40
CA ASN A 180 -27.16 -2.80 21.08
C ASN A 180 -27.92 -4.12 20.82
N GLY A 181 -27.21 -5.25 20.74
CA GLY A 181 -27.81 -6.55 20.47
C GLY A 181 -28.10 -6.85 19.00
N ALA A 182 -27.97 -5.89 18.11
CA ALA A 182 -27.98 -6.11 16.65
C ALA A 182 -26.62 -6.55 16.15
N LYS A 183 -26.62 -7.52 15.25
CA LYS A 183 -25.42 -7.89 14.48
C LYS A 183 -25.29 -6.96 13.27
N ILE A 184 -24.14 -6.37 13.07
CA ILE A 184 -23.76 -5.55 11.92
C ILE A 184 -22.59 -6.21 11.21
#